data_05d3d897679b8a2efd220b35b9e216ad
#
_entry.id   05d3d897679b8a2efd220b35b9e216ad
#
_cell.length_a   1.000
_cell.length_b   1.000
_cell.length_c   1.000
_cell.angle_alpha   90.00
_cell.angle_beta   90.00
_cell.angle_gamma   90.00
#
_symmetry.space_group_name_H-M   'P 1'
#
loop_
_entity.id
_entity.type
_entity.pdbx_description
1 polymer ?
#
loop_
_entity_poly.entity_id
_entity_poly.type
_entity_poly.pdbx_seq_one_letter_code
_entity_poly.pdbx_strand_id
1 'polypeptide(L)'
;MRTFVVSDIHGHYETFMKLLRLIDFKPEDIMYIDGDVIDRGKDGIKLIQYIMKQENMEMFLGNHEMMMLRAIEYERDLKLGKIDPRRDEEHLTPYELWTHPANGGEDTFADFYRLSQKEQDEIEKYLKSLRLIKRIEVGGVKYHISHSYSINRRFGKELFLRNADPVEAETIVWESIFDRMGDPYDKKEKCPFQYKRDHYIVGHIFTQRLNHLDDLGRGMIFISEKYRGCYVIDMDCGMAINSRSSRLGCLQLETMEEFYVALMDNE
;
A
#
# COMPACT_ATOMS: atom_id res chain seq x y z
N MET A 1 -3.61 17.93 16.51
CA MET A 1 -2.95 17.21 15.39
C MET A 1 -2.87 15.75 15.80
N ARG A 2 -3.54 14.89 15.07
CA ARG A 2 -3.52 13.43 15.25
C ARG A 2 -2.85 12.82 14.01
N THR A 3 -2.24 11.67 14.17
CA THR A 3 -1.54 10.95 13.09
C THR A 3 -2.23 9.61 12.86
N PHE A 4 -2.73 9.44 11.65
CA PHE A 4 -3.46 8.24 11.23
C PHE A 4 -2.67 7.46 10.17
N VAL A 5 -2.87 6.15 10.15
CA VAL A 5 -2.38 5.27 9.08
C VAL A 5 -3.54 4.43 8.56
N VAL A 6 -3.59 4.27 7.25
CA VAL A 6 -4.52 3.39 6.50
C VAL A 6 -3.76 2.74 5.37
N SER A 7 -4.15 1.55 4.94
CA SER A 7 -3.53 0.83 3.82
C SER A 7 -4.57 0.11 2.97
N ASP A 8 -4.19 -0.27 1.75
CA ASP A 8 -4.93 -1.22 0.90
C ASP A 8 -6.41 -0.84 0.71
N ILE A 9 -6.66 0.40 0.24
CA ILE A 9 -8.03 0.94 0.06
C ILE A 9 -8.70 0.32 -1.16
N HIS A 10 -7.91 -0.05 -2.18
CA HIS A 10 -8.36 -0.79 -3.37
C HIS A 10 -9.61 -0.23 -4.04
N GLY A 11 -9.58 1.04 -4.45
CA GLY A 11 -10.66 1.64 -5.23
C GLY A 11 -11.97 1.90 -4.49
N HIS A 12 -12.04 1.66 -3.18
CA HIS A 12 -13.27 1.81 -2.39
C HIS A 12 -13.43 3.24 -1.83
N TYR A 13 -13.78 4.17 -2.72
CA TYR A 13 -13.85 5.59 -2.41
C TYR A 13 -14.88 5.93 -1.31
N GLU A 14 -16.10 5.40 -1.40
CA GLU A 14 -17.16 5.73 -0.42
C GLU A 14 -16.84 5.17 0.98
N THR A 15 -16.23 3.97 1.04
CA THR A 15 -15.72 3.39 2.29
C THR A 15 -14.63 4.28 2.90
N PHE A 16 -13.69 4.80 2.09
CA PHE A 16 -12.67 5.73 2.55
C PHE A 16 -13.27 7.06 3.05
N MET A 17 -14.23 7.62 2.30
CA MET A 17 -14.92 8.85 2.73
C MET A 17 -15.73 8.64 4.03
N LYS A 18 -16.28 7.44 4.23
CA LYS A 18 -16.95 7.08 5.48
C LYS A 18 -15.96 6.97 6.64
N LEU A 19 -14.77 6.42 6.39
CA LEU A 19 -13.68 6.38 7.38
C LEU A 19 -13.28 7.80 7.82
N LEU A 20 -13.06 8.72 6.88
CA LEU A 20 -12.71 10.11 7.20
C LEU A 20 -13.76 10.78 8.09
N ARG A 21 -15.05 10.51 7.83
CA ARG A 21 -16.16 11.00 8.68
C ARG A 21 -16.16 10.33 10.05
N LEU A 22 -15.91 9.02 10.12
CA LEU A 22 -15.89 8.26 11.37
C LEU A 22 -14.84 8.78 12.34
N ILE A 23 -13.62 9.06 11.84
CA ILE A 23 -12.51 9.57 12.64
C ILE A 23 -12.56 11.09 12.83
N ASP A 24 -13.57 11.77 12.27
CA ASP A 24 -13.66 13.24 12.27
C ASP A 24 -12.30 13.87 11.84
N PHE A 25 -11.80 13.41 10.65
CA PHE A 25 -10.51 13.84 10.11
C PHE A 25 -10.49 15.33 9.82
N LYS A 26 -9.49 16.05 10.31
CA LYS A 26 -9.41 17.51 10.28
C LYS A 26 -8.19 18.01 9.50
N PRO A 27 -8.20 19.28 9.07
CA PRO A 27 -7.05 19.86 8.34
C PRO A 27 -5.73 19.82 9.10
N GLU A 28 -5.77 19.85 10.42
CA GLU A 28 -4.56 19.77 11.27
C GLU A 28 -4.06 18.34 11.52
N ASP A 29 -4.82 17.31 11.15
CA ASP A 29 -4.41 15.92 11.28
C ASP A 29 -3.54 15.48 10.09
N ILE A 30 -2.75 14.44 10.25
CA ILE A 30 -1.94 13.84 9.20
C ILE A 30 -2.43 12.41 8.97
N MET A 31 -2.57 12.03 7.71
CA MET A 31 -2.87 10.66 7.31
C MET A 31 -1.76 10.11 6.41
N TYR A 32 -1.20 8.97 6.79
CA TYR A 32 -0.33 8.16 5.96
C TYR A 32 -1.15 7.05 5.31
N ILE A 33 -1.06 6.93 3.98
CA ILE A 33 -1.76 5.94 3.16
C ILE A 33 -0.72 4.99 2.60
N ASP A 34 -0.64 3.78 3.13
CA ASP A 34 0.47 2.85 2.91
C ASP A 34 0.27 1.97 1.66
N GLY A 35 0.02 2.61 0.52
CA GLY A 35 -0.08 1.96 -0.80
C GLY A 35 -1.41 1.28 -1.08
N ASP A 36 -1.49 0.70 -2.28
CA ASP A 36 -2.61 -0.06 -2.83
C ASP A 36 -3.95 0.68 -2.71
N VAL A 37 -3.96 1.90 -3.24
CA VAL A 37 -5.15 2.76 -3.30
C VAL A 37 -6.06 2.37 -4.46
N ILE A 38 -5.47 1.90 -5.56
CA ILE A 38 -6.17 1.56 -6.81
C ILE A 38 -6.54 0.07 -6.90
N ASP A 39 -7.24 -0.27 -7.98
CA ASP A 39 -7.62 -1.62 -8.38
C ASP A 39 -8.65 -2.32 -7.46
N ARG A 40 -9.25 -3.40 -7.93
CA ARG A 40 -10.27 -4.21 -7.24
C ARG A 40 -11.64 -3.51 -7.13
N GLY A 41 -11.69 -2.32 -6.53
CA GLY A 41 -12.86 -1.44 -6.49
C GLY A 41 -12.89 -0.48 -7.69
N LYS A 42 -14.00 0.20 -7.88
CA LYS A 42 -14.31 0.96 -9.09
C LYS A 42 -13.70 2.36 -9.15
N ASP A 43 -13.37 2.95 -8.01
CA ASP A 43 -13.07 4.38 -7.90
C ASP A 43 -11.56 4.66 -7.67
N GLY A 44 -10.65 3.80 -8.14
CA GLY A 44 -9.20 3.93 -7.91
C GLY A 44 -8.64 5.27 -8.39
N ILE A 45 -8.97 5.68 -9.61
CA ILE A 45 -8.53 6.98 -10.17
C ILE A 45 -9.12 8.16 -9.38
N LYS A 46 -10.39 8.06 -8.99
CA LYS A 46 -11.06 9.08 -8.18
C LYS A 46 -10.39 9.25 -6.81
N LEU A 47 -9.95 8.14 -6.19
CA LEU A 47 -9.20 8.14 -4.93
C LEU A 47 -7.85 8.84 -5.08
N ILE A 48 -7.05 8.48 -6.10
CA ILE A 48 -5.77 9.16 -6.36
C ILE A 48 -5.99 10.65 -6.55
N GLN A 49 -6.95 11.05 -7.40
CA GLN A 49 -7.24 12.45 -7.65
C GLN A 49 -7.73 13.20 -6.39
N TYR A 50 -8.41 12.52 -5.48
CA TYR A 50 -8.80 13.08 -4.19
C TYR A 50 -7.57 13.27 -3.30
N ILE A 51 -6.74 12.23 -3.12
CA ILE A 51 -5.57 12.25 -2.26
C ILE A 51 -4.55 13.28 -2.73
N MET A 52 -4.30 13.38 -4.03
CA MET A 52 -3.38 14.37 -4.63
C MET A 52 -3.70 15.82 -4.25
N LYS A 53 -4.95 16.12 -3.91
CA LYS A 53 -5.42 17.47 -3.55
C LYS A 53 -5.33 17.77 -2.05
N GLN A 54 -4.99 16.77 -1.23
CA GLN A 54 -4.92 16.93 0.22
C GLN A 54 -3.48 17.19 0.66
N GLU A 55 -3.22 18.31 1.30
CA GLU A 55 -1.88 18.66 1.81
C GLU A 55 -1.47 17.85 3.04
N ASN A 56 -2.46 17.28 3.74
CA ASN A 56 -2.29 16.52 4.98
C ASN A 56 -2.49 15.01 4.81
N MET A 57 -2.52 14.53 3.57
CA MET A 57 -2.49 13.11 3.23
C MET A 57 -1.21 12.79 2.48
N GLU A 58 -0.50 11.77 2.93
CA GLU A 58 0.76 11.34 2.35
C GLU A 58 0.68 9.86 1.95
N MET A 59 0.67 9.63 0.64
CA MET A 59 0.57 8.30 0.06
C MET A 59 1.94 7.69 -0.18
N PHE A 60 2.06 6.38 0.05
CA PHE A 60 3.19 5.54 -0.32
C PHE A 60 2.87 4.74 -1.56
N LEU A 61 3.90 4.24 -2.22
CA LEU A 61 3.74 3.39 -3.39
C LEU A 61 3.47 1.94 -2.95
N GLY A 62 2.34 1.39 -3.38
CA GLY A 62 2.06 -0.03 -3.32
C GLY A 62 2.44 -0.77 -4.61
N ASN A 63 2.28 -2.09 -4.61
CA ASN A 63 2.55 -2.87 -5.81
C ASN A 63 1.53 -2.63 -6.93
N HIS A 64 0.30 -2.27 -6.61
CA HIS A 64 -0.72 -1.92 -7.59
C HIS A 64 -0.37 -0.63 -8.33
N GLU A 65 0.05 0.41 -7.65
CA GLU A 65 0.57 1.63 -8.28
C GLU A 65 1.85 1.37 -9.09
N MET A 66 2.71 0.46 -8.62
CA MET A 66 3.91 0.06 -9.38
C MET A 66 3.54 -0.64 -10.69
N MET A 67 2.55 -1.55 -10.68
CA MET A 67 2.05 -2.20 -11.90
C MET A 67 1.50 -1.18 -12.89
N MET A 68 0.69 -0.22 -12.42
CA MET A 68 0.17 0.87 -13.24
C MET A 68 1.30 1.69 -13.88
N LEU A 69 2.30 2.12 -13.10
CA LEU A 69 3.45 2.87 -13.63
C LEU A 69 4.20 2.10 -14.71
N ARG A 70 4.43 0.81 -14.51
CA ARG A 70 5.12 -0.04 -15.48
C ARG A 70 4.32 -0.23 -16.77
N ALA A 71 3.00 -0.37 -16.65
CA ALA A 71 2.13 -0.45 -17.82
C ALA A 71 2.18 0.85 -18.66
N ILE A 72 2.13 2.01 -17.99
CA ILE A 72 2.24 3.32 -18.64
C ILE A 72 3.61 3.48 -19.35
N GLU A 73 4.69 3.09 -18.70
CA GLU A 73 6.04 3.17 -19.26
C GLU A 73 6.21 2.22 -20.45
N TYR A 74 5.73 0.99 -20.32
CA TYR A 74 5.75 -0.01 -21.38
C TYR A 74 5.01 0.49 -22.64
N GLU A 75 3.79 1.01 -22.49
CA GLU A 75 3.04 1.57 -23.62
C GLU A 75 3.75 2.76 -24.29
N ARG A 76 4.35 3.62 -23.49
CA ARG A 76 5.15 4.75 -24.01
C ARG A 76 6.32 4.25 -24.84
N ASP A 77 7.05 3.26 -24.35
CA ASP A 77 8.22 2.71 -25.03
C ASP A 77 7.85 1.91 -26.28
N LEU A 78 6.69 1.24 -26.30
CA LEU A 78 6.10 0.66 -27.50
C LEU A 78 5.81 1.74 -28.57
N LYS A 79 5.12 2.82 -28.18
CA LYS A 79 4.79 3.94 -29.11
C LYS A 79 6.04 4.60 -29.67
N LEU A 80 7.13 4.61 -28.91
CA LEU A 80 8.43 5.16 -29.33
C LEU A 80 9.30 4.15 -30.11
N GLY A 81 8.83 2.91 -30.33
CA GLY A 81 9.56 1.86 -31.01
C GLY A 81 10.82 1.35 -30.27
N LYS A 82 10.90 1.57 -28.97
CA LYS A 82 12.03 1.12 -28.13
C LYS A 82 11.91 -0.35 -27.72
N ILE A 83 10.70 -0.89 -27.73
CA ILE A 83 10.39 -2.28 -27.39
C ILE A 83 9.79 -2.96 -28.61
N ASP A 84 10.27 -4.17 -28.93
CA ASP A 84 9.61 -5.07 -29.89
C ASP A 84 8.67 -6.00 -29.13
N PRO A 85 7.34 -5.88 -29.27
CA PRO A 85 6.39 -6.69 -28.53
C PRO A 85 6.50 -8.20 -28.84
N ARG A 86 7.16 -8.59 -29.94
CA ARG A 86 7.35 -10.00 -30.32
C ARG A 86 8.50 -10.69 -29.60
N ARG A 87 9.30 -9.97 -28.82
CA ARG A 87 10.46 -10.54 -28.13
C ARG A 87 10.13 -11.18 -26.76
N ASP A 88 8.93 -10.94 -26.23
CA ASP A 88 8.53 -11.34 -24.88
C ASP A 88 7.24 -12.19 -24.87
N GLU A 89 7.07 -13.06 -25.88
CA GLU A 89 5.87 -13.91 -26.02
C GLU A 89 5.68 -14.94 -24.87
N GLU A 90 6.71 -15.17 -24.05
CA GLU A 90 6.66 -16.15 -22.95
C GLU A 90 6.19 -15.54 -21.60
N HIS A 91 6.10 -14.22 -21.47
CA HIS A 91 5.74 -13.54 -20.24
C HIS A 91 4.61 -12.53 -20.45
N LEU A 92 3.79 -12.36 -19.42
CA LEU A 92 2.77 -11.30 -19.44
C LEU A 92 3.44 -9.93 -19.59
N THR A 93 2.93 -9.11 -20.48
CA THR A 93 3.32 -7.71 -20.58
C THR A 93 2.93 -6.98 -19.27
N PRO A 94 3.57 -5.85 -18.93
CA PRO A 94 3.18 -5.05 -17.77
C PRO A 94 1.69 -4.67 -17.76
N TYR A 95 1.11 -4.45 -18.94
CA TYR A 95 -0.31 -4.21 -19.11
C TYR A 95 -1.16 -5.44 -18.73
N GLU A 96 -0.83 -6.61 -19.31
CA GLU A 96 -1.56 -7.85 -19.03
C GLU A 96 -1.41 -8.28 -17.57
N LEU A 97 -0.25 -8.04 -16.97
CA LEU A 97 -0.04 -8.28 -15.53
C LEU A 97 -0.96 -7.38 -14.70
N TRP A 98 -0.99 -6.08 -14.96
CA TRP A 98 -1.80 -5.14 -14.22
C TRP A 98 -3.31 -5.41 -14.36
N THR A 99 -3.78 -5.65 -15.59
CA THR A 99 -5.20 -5.93 -15.86
C THR A 99 -5.59 -7.39 -15.65
N HIS A 100 -4.66 -8.25 -15.23
CA HIS A 100 -4.98 -9.64 -14.94
C HIS A 100 -6.09 -9.74 -13.87
N PRO A 101 -7.10 -10.62 -14.00
CA PRO A 101 -8.21 -10.74 -13.04
C PRO A 101 -7.74 -10.93 -11.58
N ALA A 102 -6.60 -11.60 -11.37
CA ALA A 102 -5.99 -11.73 -10.05
C ALA A 102 -5.51 -10.39 -9.48
N ASN A 103 -5.23 -9.38 -10.27
CA ASN A 103 -4.80 -8.05 -9.84
C ASN A 103 -5.93 -7.00 -9.89
N GLY A 104 -6.96 -7.20 -10.71
CA GLY A 104 -8.18 -6.39 -10.73
C GLY A 104 -8.00 -4.96 -11.23
N GLY A 105 -7.02 -4.73 -12.11
CA GLY A 105 -6.69 -3.40 -12.62
C GLY A 105 -7.54 -2.90 -13.80
N GLU A 106 -8.51 -3.69 -14.29
CA GLU A 106 -9.27 -3.34 -15.51
C GLU A 106 -10.06 -2.02 -15.39
N ASP A 107 -10.76 -1.81 -14.28
CA ASP A 107 -11.54 -0.60 -14.06
C ASP A 107 -10.65 0.64 -13.91
N THR A 108 -9.56 0.52 -13.16
CA THR A 108 -8.56 1.58 -13.00
C THR A 108 -7.94 1.95 -14.35
N PHE A 109 -7.58 0.95 -15.15
CA PHE A 109 -7.05 1.13 -16.50
C PHE A 109 -8.06 1.89 -17.38
N ALA A 110 -9.30 1.41 -17.44
CA ALA A 110 -10.33 2.03 -18.25
C ALA A 110 -10.58 3.50 -17.86
N ASP A 111 -10.61 3.80 -16.58
CA ASP A 111 -10.81 5.15 -16.07
C ASP A 111 -9.61 6.05 -16.33
N PHE A 112 -8.38 5.54 -16.16
CA PHE A 112 -7.16 6.29 -16.44
C PHE A 112 -7.08 6.73 -17.91
N TYR A 113 -7.38 5.83 -18.85
CA TYR A 113 -7.32 6.15 -20.27
C TYR A 113 -8.51 6.96 -20.82
N ARG A 114 -9.54 7.19 -20.00
CA ARG A 114 -10.61 8.18 -20.28
C ARG A 114 -10.22 9.60 -19.89
N LEU A 115 -9.21 9.77 -19.06
CA LEU A 115 -8.72 11.09 -18.66
C LEU A 115 -8.04 11.82 -19.84
N SER A 116 -8.00 13.14 -19.77
CA SER A 116 -7.17 13.93 -20.66
C SER A 116 -5.68 13.60 -20.46
N GLN A 117 -4.86 13.78 -21.50
CA GLN A 117 -3.41 13.56 -21.41
C GLN A 117 -2.78 14.33 -20.25
N LYS A 118 -3.23 15.55 -20.00
CA LYS A 118 -2.75 16.37 -18.89
C LYS A 118 -3.00 15.71 -17.53
N GLU A 119 -4.20 15.19 -17.32
CA GLU A 119 -4.55 14.49 -16.07
C GLU A 119 -3.77 13.18 -15.91
N GLN A 120 -3.58 12.43 -16.99
CA GLN A 120 -2.73 11.25 -17.00
C GLN A 120 -1.29 11.58 -16.61
N ASP A 121 -0.72 12.63 -17.20
CA ASP A 121 0.65 13.10 -16.90
C ASP A 121 0.78 13.56 -15.43
N GLU A 122 -0.24 14.22 -14.88
CA GLU A 122 -0.28 14.65 -13.48
C GLU A 122 -0.29 13.46 -12.52
N ILE A 123 -1.11 12.45 -12.79
CA ILE A 123 -1.18 11.21 -12.00
C ILE A 123 0.15 10.46 -12.09
N GLU A 124 0.69 10.24 -13.29
CA GLU A 124 1.97 9.56 -13.46
C GLU A 124 3.09 10.27 -12.70
N LYS A 125 3.16 11.59 -12.83
CA LYS A 125 4.15 12.41 -12.10
C LYS A 125 3.99 12.28 -10.58
N TYR A 126 2.76 12.25 -10.10
CA TYR A 126 2.47 12.06 -8.68
C TYR A 126 2.95 10.69 -8.21
N LEU A 127 2.56 9.61 -8.86
CA LEU A 127 2.97 8.25 -8.52
C LEU A 127 4.50 8.09 -8.53
N LYS A 128 5.20 8.66 -9.52
CA LYS A 128 6.67 8.68 -9.59
C LYS A 128 7.33 9.48 -8.44
N SER A 129 6.61 10.36 -7.80
CA SER A 129 7.10 11.15 -6.67
C SER A 129 6.92 10.48 -5.31
N LEU A 130 6.18 9.37 -5.27
CA LEU A 130 5.82 8.69 -4.02
C LEU A 130 7.03 8.14 -3.28
N ARG A 131 6.84 7.96 -1.99
CA ARG A 131 7.77 7.28 -1.10
C ARG A 131 7.53 5.78 -1.10
N LEU A 132 8.61 5.06 -0.90
CA LEU A 132 8.61 3.63 -0.61
C LEU A 132 8.67 3.37 0.89
N ILE A 133 9.46 4.17 1.61
CA ILE A 133 9.65 4.05 3.06
C ILE A 133 9.71 5.44 3.69
N LYS A 134 9.10 5.58 4.85
CA LYS A 134 9.29 6.74 5.73
C LYS A 134 9.42 6.31 7.17
N ARG A 135 10.37 6.95 7.89
CA ARG A 135 10.53 6.82 9.31
C ARG A 135 10.02 8.08 10.00
N ILE A 136 9.04 7.94 10.86
CA ILE A 136 8.44 9.02 11.64
C ILE A 136 8.59 8.77 13.14
N GLU A 137 8.34 9.80 13.94
CA GLU A 137 8.28 9.67 15.39
C GLU A 137 6.99 10.32 15.89
N VAL A 138 6.17 9.55 16.61
CA VAL A 138 4.90 9.97 17.19
C VAL A 138 4.87 9.55 18.65
N GLY A 139 4.63 10.47 19.57
CA GLY A 139 4.58 10.15 21.01
C GLY A 139 5.87 9.53 21.58
N GLY A 140 7.03 9.78 20.94
CA GLY A 140 8.31 9.17 21.34
C GLY A 140 8.55 7.76 20.77
N VAL A 141 7.57 7.21 20.04
CA VAL A 141 7.69 5.93 19.32
C VAL A 141 8.11 6.18 17.88
N LYS A 142 9.04 5.38 17.37
CA LYS A 142 9.53 5.46 16.00
C LYS A 142 8.87 4.39 15.14
N TYR A 143 8.26 4.84 14.04
CA TYR A 143 7.56 3.99 13.10
C TYR A 143 8.27 4.00 11.75
N HIS A 144 8.40 2.84 11.13
CA HIS A 144 8.74 2.67 9.71
C HIS A 144 7.45 2.32 8.98
N ILE A 145 7.08 3.12 8.00
CA ILE A 145 5.92 2.88 7.14
C ILE A 145 6.45 2.48 5.77
N SER A 146 6.04 1.33 5.28
CA SER A 146 6.38 0.80 3.95
C SER A 146 5.37 -0.25 3.55
N HIS A 147 4.91 -0.22 2.30
CA HIS A 147 3.76 -1.01 1.87
C HIS A 147 3.85 -2.51 2.21
N SER A 148 4.99 -3.15 1.97
CA SER A 148 5.10 -4.60 2.22
C SER A 148 6.33 -5.00 3.03
N TYR A 149 7.49 -4.45 2.69
CA TYR A 149 8.75 -4.86 3.32
C TYR A 149 9.69 -3.68 3.52
N SER A 150 10.42 -3.66 4.63
CA SER A 150 11.48 -2.69 4.87
C SER A 150 12.84 -3.30 4.52
N ILE A 151 13.67 -2.55 3.82
CA ILE A 151 15.00 -3.00 3.42
C ILE A 151 16.03 -2.87 4.54
N ASN A 152 17.01 -3.80 4.55
CA ASN A 152 18.08 -3.84 5.55
C ASN A 152 19.28 -2.95 5.15
N ARG A 153 19.03 -1.70 4.75
CA ARG A 153 20.09 -0.72 4.53
C ARG A 153 19.77 0.61 5.22
N ARG A 154 20.83 1.40 5.47
CA ARG A 154 20.63 2.75 5.98
C ARG A 154 20.08 3.66 4.87
N PHE A 155 18.99 4.31 5.18
CA PHE A 155 18.45 5.46 4.45
C PHE A 155 18.23 6.60 5.47
N GLY A 156 18.00 7.82 5.00
CA GLY A 156 17.71 8.94 5.90
C GLY A 156 16.38 8.75 6.64
N LYS A 157 15.55 9.76 6.65
CA LYS A 157 14.18 9.65 7.21
C LYS A 157 13.20 9.02 6.23
N GLU A 158 13.53 9.01 4.94
CA GLU A 158 12.63 8.57 3.87
C GLU A 158 13.39 8.03 2.66
N LEU A 159 12.75 7.14 1.90
CA LEU A 159 13.21 6.63 0.62
C LEU A 159 12.11 6.84 -0.42
N PHE A 160 12.42 7.62 -1.46
CA PHE A 160 11.53 7.84 -2.60
C PHE A 160 11.78 6.85 -3.72
N LEU A 161 10.76 6.53 -4.50
CA LEU A 161 10.86 5.67 -5.69
C LEU A 161 12.04 6.09 -6.59
N ARG A 162 12.16 7.39 -6.88
CA ARG A 162 13.22 7.93 -7.75
C ARG A 162 14.66 7.73 -7.24
N ASN A 163 14.83 7.40 -5.96
CA ASN A 163 16.12 7.23 -5.29
C ASN A 163 16.44 5.77 -4.96
N ALA A 164 15.50 4.87 -5.23
CA ALA A 164 15.64 3.45 -5.00
C ALA A 164 16.23 2.76 -6.23
N ASP A 165 16.98 1.71 -6.00
CA ASP A 165 17.29 0.75 -7.05
C ASP A 165 16.02 0.01 -7.47
N PRO A 166 15.84 -0.35 -8.76
CA PRO A 166 14.64 -1.07 -9.20
C PRO A 166 14.36 -2.36 -8.43
N VAL A 167 15.38 -3.13 -8.07
CA VAL A 167 15.21 -4.37 -7.28
C VAL A 167 14.80 -4.05 -5.84
N GLU A 168 15.35 -2.98 -5.25
CA GLU A 168 14.91 -2.52 -3.93
C GLU A 168 13.44 -2.07 -3.95
N ALA A 169 13.04 -1.31 -4.96
CA ALA A 169 11.66 -0.85 -5.10
C ALA A 169 10.69 -2.03 -5.20
N GLU A 170 11.03 -3.03 -6.03
CA GLU A 170 10.29 -4.29 -6.13
C GLU A 170 10.16 -5.00 -4.79
N THR A 171 11.31 -5.19 -4.11
CA THR A 171 11.35 -5.85 -2.80
C THR A 171 10.42 -5.17 -1.80
N ILE A 172 10.40 -3.83 -1.76
CA ILE A 172 9.62 -3.07 -0.78
C ILE A 172 8.11 -3.19 -1.03
N VAL A 173 7.68 -3.29 -2.28
CA VAL A 173 6.25 -3.30 -2.61
C VAL A 173 5.68 -4.71 -2.81
N TRP A 174 6.51 -5.73 -3.07
CA TRP A 174 6.04 -7.08 -3.35
C TRP A 174 6.38 -8.12 -2.30
N GLU A 175 7.55 -7.98 -1.64
CA GLU A 175 7.98 -9.01 -0.72
C GLU A 175 7.39 -8.79 0.67
N SER A 176 6.67 -9.80 1.14
CA SER A 176 6.07 -9.75 2.45
C SER A 176 7.07 -10.01 3.57
N ILE A 177 6.97 -9.22 4.63
CA ILE A 177 7.61 -9.53 5.91
C ILE A 177 7.20 -10.91 6.43
N PHE A 178 5.98 -11.36 6.10
CA PHE A 178 5.42 -12.63 6.57
C PHE A 178 5.88 -13.82 5.75
N ASP A 179 6.19 -13.65 4.47
CA ASP A 179 6.62 -14.73 3.57
C ASP A 179 8.10 -15.09 3.69
N ARG A 180 8.95 -14.08 3.91
CA ARG A 180 10.40 -14.29 4.08
C ARG A 180 10.80 -14.92 5.39
N MET A 181 9.88 -15.00 6.25
CA MET A 181 10.16 -15.39 7.61
C MET A 181 9.49 -16.74 7.87
N GLY A 182 10.20 -17.87 7.96
CA GLY A 182 9.71 -19.18 8.38
C GLY A 182 8.75 -19.14 9.59
N ASP A 183 8.71 -20.12 10.44
CA ASP A 183 7.83 -20.12 11.60
C ASP A 183 8.00 -18.85 12.49
N PRO A 184 6.97 -17.98 12.62
CA PRO A 184 7.03 -16.76 13.44
C PRO A 184 7.28 -17.06 14.93
N TYR A 185 7.09 -18.30 15.35
CA TYR A 185 7.33 -18.77 16.72
C TYR A 185 8.71 -19.39 16.92
N ASP A 186 9.56 -19.50 15.86
CA ASP A 186 10.93 -19.96 16.03
C ASP A 186 11.75 -18.90 16.78
N LYS A 187 11.95 -19.16 18.08
CA LYS A 187 12.70 -18.28 18.99
C LYS A 187 14.16 -18.03 18.58
N LYS A 188 14.67 -18.74 17.56
CA LYS A 188 16.05 -18.60 17.07
C LYS A 188 16.16 -17.51 16.00
N GLU A 189 15.08 -17.14 15.35
CA GLU A 189 15.09 -16.09 14.34
C GLU A 189 15.13 -14.70 14.96
N LYS A 190 16.06 -13.90 14.48
CA LYS A 190 16.23 -12.51 14.95
C LYS A 190 15.50 -11.56 14.01
N CYS A 191 15.03 -10.44 14.56
CA CYS A 191 14.49 -9.34 13.77
C CYS A 191 15.41 -9.02 12.58
N PRO A 192 14.92 -9.12 11.33
CA PRO A 192 15.74 -8.88 10.14
C PRO A 192 16.02 -7.38 9.92
N PHE A 193 15.29 -6.51 10.60
CA PHE A 193 15.36 -5.08 10.40
C PHE A 193 16.52 -4.45 11.16
N GLN A 194 17.07 -3.40 10.57
CA GLN A 194 18.20 -2.67 11.14
C GLN A 194 17.84 -1.97 12.47
N TYR A 195 16.63 -1.44 12.58
CA TYR A 195 16.17 -0.67 13.74
C TYR A 195 15.25 -1.51 14.62
N LYS A 196 15.83 -2.44 15.37
CA LYS A 196 15.11 -3.46 16.15
C LYS A 196 14.12 -2.94 17.21
N ARG A 197 14.21 -1.65 17.58
CA ARG A 197 13.33 -1.02 18.57
C ARG A 197 12.22 -0.17 17.96
N ASP A 198 12.25 -0.01 16.65
CA ASP A 198 11.23 0.75 15.94
C ASP A 198 10.04 -0.16 15.62
N HIS A 199 8.88 0.42 15.41
CA HIS A 199 7.67 -0.27 14.98
C HIS A 199 7.59 -0.26 13.46
N TYR A 200 7.18 -1.37 12.86
CA TYR A 200 7.07 -1.54 11.42
C TYR A 200 5.61 -1.63 11.02
N ILE A 201 5.14 -0.67 10.24
CA ILE A 201 3.78 -0.63 9.69
C ILE A 201 3.87 -1.08 8.24
N VAL A 202 3.05 -2.07 7.88
CA VAL A 202 2.96 -2.66 6.54
C VAL A 202 1.50 -2.90 6.17
N GLY A 203 1.25 -3.21 4.90
CA GLY A 203 0.01 -3.72 4.34
C GLY A 203 0.26 -4.93 3.44
N HIS A 204 -0.38 -5.00 2.25
CA HIS A 204 -0.15 -5.96 1.18
C HIS A 204 -0.65 -7.39 1.46
N ILE A 205 -0.43 -7.94 2.64
CA ILE A 205 -0.91 -9.27 3.00
C ILE A 205 -2.12 -9.14 3.91
N PHE A 206 -3.29 -9.42 3.38
CA PHE A 206 -4.51 -9.28 4.18
C PHE A 206 -4.49 -10.13 5.45
N THR A 207 -4.78 -9.49 6.56
CA THR A 207 -4.69 -10.06 7.91
C THR A 207 -5.50 -11.34 8.10
N GLN A 208 -6.52 -11.59 7.27
CA GLN A 208 -7.24 -12.87 7.24
C GLN A 208 -6.33 -14.08 6.90
N ARG A 209 -5.21 -13.87 6.20
CA ARG A 209 -4.19 -14.92 5.98
C ARG A 209 -3.34 -15.20 7.21
N LEU A 210 -3.26 -14.28 8.13
CA LEU A 210 -2.47 -14.38 9.36
C LEU A 210 -3.21 -15.10 10.49
N ASN A 211 -4.40 -15.64 10.24
CA ASN A 211 -5.31 -16.25 11.21
C ASN A 211 -4.73 -17.43 11.99
N HIS A 212 -3.72 -18.08 11.44
CA HIS A 212 -3.03 -19.16 12.17
C HIS A 212 -2.13 -18.61 13.29
N LEU A 213 -1.93 -17.28 13.34
CA LEU A 213 -1.14 -16.61 14.37
C LEU A 213 -2.00 -16.16 15.55
N ASP A 214 -3.27 -15.84 15.29
CA ASP A 214 -4.27 -15.46 16.31
C ASP A 214 -5.68 -15.68 15.73
N ASP A 215 -6.73 -15.73 16.54
CA ASP A 215 -8.13 -16.02 16.14
C ASP A 215 -8.81 -14.86 15.35
N LEU A 216 -8.05 -14.20 14.46
CA LEU A 216 -8.37 -12.92 13.82
C LEU A 216 -9.08 -13.00 12.47
N GLY A 217 -9.69 -14.14 12.08
CA GLY A 217 -10.46 -14.28 10.81
C GLY A 217 -11.48 -13.19 10.46
N ARG A 218 -11.28 -11.98 11.00
CA ARG A 218 -12.24 -10.88 10.98
C ARG A 218 -11.78 -9.65 10.20
N GLY A 219 -10.62 -9.66 9.54
CA GLY A 219 -10.09 -8.47 8.86
C GLY A 219 -9.83 -7.30 9.82
N MET A 220 -9.17 -7.57 10.92
CA MET A 220 -8.73 -6.55 11.88
C MET A 220 -7.25 -6.25 11.67
N ILE A 221 -6.81 -5.07 12.08
CA ILE A 221 -5.38 -4.72 12.11
C ILE A 221 -4.63 -5.77 12.94
N PHE A 222 -3.54 -6.29 12.39
CA PHE A 222 -2.70 -7.24 13.11
C PHE A 222 -1.59 -6.48 13.82
N ILE A 223 -1.48 -6.64 15.14
CA ILE A 223 -0.42 -6.04 15.95
C ILE A 223 0.32 -7.13 16.68
N SER A 224 1.63 -7.23 16.46
CA SER A 224 2.50 -8.15 17.18
C SER A 224 3.71 -7.45 17.77
N GLU A 225 3.85 -7.47 19.08
CA GLU A 225 5.01 -6.90 19.79
C GLU A 225 6.26 -7.76 19.70
N LYS A 226 6.14 -9.01 19.27
CA LYS A 226 7.21 -10.01 19.32
C LYS A 226 7.37 -10.79 18.03
N TYR A 227 6.84 -10.27 16.93
CA TYR A 227 7.00 -10.94 15.67
C TYR A 227 8.49 -11.01 15.30
N ARG A 228 9.13 -12.16 15.57
CA ARG A 228 10.59 -12.38 15.43
C ARG A 228 11.45 -11.34 16.13
N GLY A 229 10.98 -10.83 17.26
CA GLY A 229 11.67 -9.79 18.01
C GLY A 229 11.53 -8.39 17.42
N CYS A 230 10.56 -8.19 16.54
CA CYS A 230 10.14 -6.89 16.02
C CYS A 230 8.72 -6.55 16.47
N TYR A 231 8.41 -5.26 16.52
CA TYR A 231 7.04 -4.78 16.64
C TYR A 231 6.49 -4.53 15.24
N VAL A 232 5.51 -5.32 14.83
CA VAL A 232 4.93 -5.26 13.48
C VAL A 232 3.45 -4.95 13.58
N ILE A 233 2.99 -4.08 12.70
CA ILE A 233 1.59 -3.69 12.52
C ILE A 233 1.24 -3.91 11.06
N ASP A 234 0.30 -4.81 10.78
CA ASP A 234 -0.23 -5.00 9.44
C ASP A 234 -1.60 -4.35 9.33
N MET A 235 -1.73 -3.46 8.35
CA MET A 235 -2.89 -2.61 8.15
C MET A 235 -3.87 -3.14 7.11
N ASP A 236 -3.50 -4.17 6.30
CA ASP A 236 -4.37 -4.70 5.25
C ASP A 236 -5.50 -5.57 5.84
N CYS A 237 -6.64 -4.95 6.07
CA CYS A 237 -7.84 -5.61 6.59
C CYS A 237 -8.71 -6.26 5.50
N GLY A 238 -8.15 -6.49 4.30
CA GLY A 238 -8.71 -7.34 3.25
C GLY A 238 -9.75 -6.68 2.36
N MET A 239 -9.63 -5.39 2.04
CA MET A 239 -10.54 -4.75 1.07
C MET A 239 -10.50 -5.42 -0.30
N ALA A 240 -9.31 -5.91 -0.72
CA ALA A 240 -9.11 -6.61 -1.99
C ALA A 240 -9.91 -7.91 -2.14
N ILE A 241 -10.23 -8.60 -1.05
CA ILE A 241 -10.91 -9.91 -1.11
C ILE A 241 -12.44 -9.82 -1.18
N ASN A 242 -12.99 -8.63 -1.03
CA ASN A 242 -14.43 -8.34 -1.14
C ASN A 242 -15.30 -9.40 -0.41
N SER A 243 -15.02 -9.64 0.86
CA SER A 243 -15.71 -10.61 1.70
C SER A 243 -16.50 -9.93 2.82
N ARG A 244 -17.35 -10.68 3.51
CA ARG A 244 -18.07 -10.17 4.70
C ARG A 244 -17.15 -9.75 5.84
N SER A 245 -15.90 -10.22 5.85
CA SER A 245 -14.89 -9.82 6.82
C SER A 245 -14.04 -8.62 6.36
N SER A 246 -14.19 -8.18 5.11
CA SER A 246 -13.43 -7.06 4.54
C SER A 246 -13.81 -5.75 5.20
N ARG A 247 -12.81 -4.99 5.60
CA ARG A 247 -12.96 -3.66 6.21
C ARG A 247 -11.78 -2.79 5.85
N LEU A 248 -12.00 -1.50 5.89
CA LEU A 248 -10.93 -0.53 5.89
C LEU A 248 -10.54 -0.25 7.35
N GLY A 249 -9.33 -0.64 7.73
CA GLY A 249 -8.75 -0.36 9.04
C GLY A 249 -8.00 0.96 9.05
N CYS A 250 -8.07 1.70 10.15
CA CYS A 250 -7.30 2.91 10.37
C CYS A 250 -6.77 2.92 11.80
N LEU A 251 -5.50 3.28 11.98
CA LEU A 251 -4.84 3.34 13.28
C LEU A 251 -4.43 4.77 13.60
N GLN A 252 -4.82 5.26 14.78
CA GLN A 252 -4.29 6.50 15.34
C GLN A 252 -3.02 6.21 16.15
N LEU A 253 -1.89 6.76 15.74
CA LEU A 253 -0.58 6.39 16.29
C LEU A 253 -0.32 6.90 17.71
N GLU A 254 -0.92 8.03 18.12
CA GLU A 254 -0.74 8.59 19.47
C GLU A 254 -1.38 7.75 20.56
N THR A 255 -2.49 7.07 20.23
CA THR A 255 -3.32 6.33 21.20
C THR A 255 -3.36 4.84 20.91
N MET A 256 -2.91 4.41 19.74
CA MET A 256 -3.09 3.06 19.21
C MET A 256 -4.57 2.68 19.08
N GLU A 257 -5.46 3.67 18.91
CA GLU A 257 -6.88 3.45 18.69
C GLU A 257 -7.14 3.01 17.26
N GLU A 258 -7.90 1.94 17.13
CA GLU A 258 -8.25 1.31 15.86
C GLU A 258 -9.67 1.71 15.44
N PHE A 259 -9.85 2.07 14.18
CA PHE A 259 -11.14 2.40 13.57
C PHE A 259 -11.39 1.50 12.38
N TYR A 260 -12.65 1.11 12.18
CA TYR A 260 -13.00 0.19 11.11
C TYR A 260 -14.27 0.61 10.39
N VAL A 261 -14.24 0.53 9.07
CA VAL A 261 -15.42 0.65 8.21
C VAL A 261 -15.56 -0.62 7.40
N ALA A 262 -16.70 -1.31 7.54
CA ALA A 262 -17.00 -2.45 6.67
C ALA A 262 -17.12 -1.99 5.21
N LEU A 263 -16.74 -2.87 4.29
CA LEU A 263 -16.95 -2.64 2.86
C LEU A 263 -18.43 -2.28 2.61
N MET A 264 -18.65 -1.25 1.82
CA MET A 264 -20.00 -0.80 1.48
C MET A 264 -20.60 -1.71 0.40
N ASP A 265 -21.86 -2.06 0.55
CA ASP A 265 -22.58 -2.80 -0.49
C ASP A 265 -22.60 -1.97 -1.79
N ASN A 266 -22.25 -2.59 -2.93
CA ASN A 266 -22.15 -2.00 -4.27
C ASN A 266 -20.92 -1.14 -4.60
N GLU A 267 -19.84 -1.22 -3.86
CA GLU A 267 -18.52 -0.68 -4.25
C GLU A 267 -17.66 -1.64 -5.06
#